data_f60fb4d7170470db51fc05cc944365ad
#
_entry.id   f60fb4d7170470db51fc05cc944365ad
#
_cell.length_a   1.000
_cell.length_b   1.000
_cell.length_c   1.000
_cell.angle_alpha   90.00
_cell.angle_beta   90.00
_cell.angle_gamma   90.00
#
_symmetry.space_group_name_H-M   'P 1'
#
loop_
_entity.id
_entity.type
_entity.pdbx_description
1 polymer ?
#
loop_
_entity_poly.entity_id
_entity_poly.type
_entity_poly.pdbx_seq_one_letter_code
_entity_poly.pdbx_strand_id
1 'polypeptide(L)'
;CSFQGSPIAREIDFTSSCDQAKRVLAQNFIPYKNVAGPAGSIATVQIGSTTVTSLNATLNDKRNAFSAESAKGIADFKKAVLDNAKTNGLTTKADEKSMNKVMIGVILVYLVILVTMVYGPIAAILVEMFPTRIRYTSMSLPYHIGNGWFGGLLPTTAFAMVAATGDIYYGLWYPVIVAAGTFVIGMLLVKETKD
;
A
#
# COMPACT_ATOMS: atom_id res chain seq x y z
N CYS A 1 -1.86 12.10 -13.68
CA CYS A 1 -2.11 10.72 -13.23
C CYS A 1 -3.43 10.60 -12.48
N SER A 2 -4.11 9.48 -12.64
CA SER A 2 -5.32 9.15 -11.89
C SER A 2 -4.99 8.83 -10.43
N PHE A 3 -6.00 8.97 -9.56
CA PHE A 3 -5.87 8.57 -8.16
C PHE A 3 -5.82 7.03 -8.06
N GLN A 4 -4.70 6.49 -7.62
CA GLN A 4 -4.45 5.04 -7.59
C GLN A 4 -5.05 4.31 -6.38
N GLY A 5 -5.64 5.02 -5.44
CA GLY A 5 -6.11 4.48 -4.17
C GLY A 5 -7.60 4.14 -4.10
N SER A 6 -8.30 4.09 -5.23
CA SER A 6 -9.70 3.67 -5.22
C SER A 6 -9.82 2.17 -4.93
N PRO A 7 -10.54 1.74 -3.88
CA PRO A 7 -10.73 0.33 -3.57
C PRO A 7 -11.56 -0.43 -4.62
N ILE A 8 -12.23 0.29 -5.50
CA ILE A 8 -13.09 -0.26 -6.55
C ILE A 8 -12.35 -0.32 -7.89
N ALA A 9 -11.27 0.47 -8.05
CA ALA A 9 -10.54 0.53 -9.30
C ALA A 9 -9.77 -0.77 -9.56
N ARG A 10 -9.95 -1.29 -10.76
CA ARG A 10 -9.24 -2.46 -11.28
C ARG A 10 -7.98 -2.01 -12.00
N GLU A 11 -7.06 -2.91 -12.22
CA GLU A 11 -5.83 -2.65 -12.97
C GLU A 11 -6.09 -2.03 -14.36
N ILE A 12 -7.12 -2.48 -15.01
CA ILE A 12 -7.52 -2.05 -16.35
C ILE A 12 -8.08 -0.63 -16.41
N ASP A 13 -8.45 -0.05 -15.26
CA ASP A 13 -8.99 1.32 -15.21
C ASP A 13 -7.87 2.38 -15.32
N PHE A 14 -6.61 1.96 -15.17
CA PHE A 14 -5.41 2.80 -15.25
C PHE A 14 -4.76 2.69 -16.64
N THR A 15 -5.29 3.43 -17.61
CA THR A 15 -4.84 3.34 -19.00
C THR A 15 -3.84 4.41 -19.43
N SER A 16 -3.68 5.48 -18.64
CA SER A 16 -2.78 6.56 -18.99
C SER A 16 -1.29 6.17 -18.82
N SER A 17 -0.42 6.74 -19.63
CA SER A 17 1.02 6.51 -19.55
C SER A 17 1.61 6.87 -18.18
N CYS A 18 1.06 7.91 -17.52
CA CYS A 18 1.44 8.31 -16.19
C CYS A 18 1.07 7.26 -15.15
N ASP A 19 -0.12 6.67 -15.25
CA ASP A 19 -0.59 5.62 -14.33
C ASP A 19 0.24 4.34 -14.51
N GLN A 20 0.55 3.96 -15.74
CA GLN A 20 1.40 2.81 -16.03
C GLN A 20 2.81 2.99 -15.46
N ALA A 21 3.40 4.18 -15.61
CA ALA A 21 4.72 4.49 -15.06
C ALA A 21 4.71 4.39 -13.52
N LYS A 22 3.75 5.03 -12.85
CA LYS A 22 3.63 4.98 -11.39
C LYS A 22 3.39 3.58 -10.85
N ARG A 23 2.53 2.80 -11.51
CA ARG A 23 2.29 1.41 -11.10
C ARG A 23 3.54 0.56 -11.18
N VAL A 24 4.27 0.62 -12.29
CA VAL A 24 5.50 -0.15 -12.45
C VAL A 24 6.52 0.21 -11.36
N LEU A 25 6.70 1.50 -11.07
CA LEU A 25 7.63 1.95 -10.04
C LEU A 25 7.17 1.52 -8.63
N ALA A 26 5.92 1.79 -8.27
CA ALA A 26 5.38 1.47 -6.95
C ALA A 26 5.31 -0.05 -6.69
N GLN A 27 4.90 -0.87 -7.66
CA GLN A 27 4.85 -2.33 -7.54
C GLN A 27 6.23 -2.99 -7.40
N ASN A 28 7.27 -2.32 -7.86
CA ASN A 28 8.64 -2.82 -7.73
C ASN A 28 9.44 -2.07 -6.64
N PHE A 29 8.75 -1.32 -5.77
CA PHE A 29 9.34 -0.59 -4.64
C PHE A 29 10.47 0.36 -5.04
N ILE A 30 10.38 0.95 -6.24
CA ILE A 30 11.33 1.93 -6.73
C ILE A 30 10.86 3.32 -6.30
N PRO A 31 11.59 4.01 -5.41
CA PRO A 31 11.24 5.37 -5.03
C PRO A 31 11.40 6.31 -6.21
N TYR A 32 10.51 7.28 -6.36
CA TYR A 32 10.57 8.23 -7.46
C TYR A 32 10.11 9.63 -7.04
N LYS A 33 10.59 10.63 -7.76
CA LYS A 33 10.11 12.00 -7.64
C LYS A 33 9.22 12.31 -8.83
N ASN A 34 7.99 12.74 -8.56
CA ASN A 34 7.06 13.12 -9.61
C ASN A 34 7.32 14.56 -10.04
N VAL A 35 7.55 14.77 -11.32
CA VAL A 35 7.73 16.10 -11.93
C VAL A 35 6.59 16.31 -12.91
N ALA A 36 5.87 17.42 -12.76
CA ALA A 36 4.77 17.75 -13.66
C ALA A 36 5.29 18.06 -15.06
N GLY A 37 4.77 17.37 -16.05
CA GLY A 37 5.02 17.64 -17.47
C GLY A 37 3.85 18.39 -18.13
N PRO A 38 3.98 18.77 -19.40
CA PRO A 38 2.88 19.36 -20.16
C PRO A 38 1.65 18.46 -20.21
N ALA A 39 0.48 19.07 -20.16
CA ALA A 39 -0.77 18.31 -20.27
C ALA A 39 -0.83 17.53 -21.60
N GLY A 40 -1.20 16.25 -21.54
CA GLY A 40 -1.30 15.37 -22.71
C GLY A 40 0.02 14.75 -23.19
N SER A 41 1.15 15.06 -22.55
CA SER A 41 2.42 14.40 -22.86
C SER A 41 2.45 12.96 -22.36
N ILE A 42 3.19 12.10 -23.06
CA ILE A 42 3.46 10.73 -22.61
C ILE A 42 4.45 10.80 -21.47
N ALA A 43 4.15 10.08 -20.38
CA ALA A 43 5.02 10.06 -19.21
C ALA A 43 6.35 9.33 -19.52
N THR A 44 7.43 9.86 -18.98
CA THR A 44 8.78 9.30 -19.09
C THR A 44 9.34 9.05 -17.70
N VAL A 45 10.10 7.97 -17.56
CA VAL A 45 10.84 7.62 -16.33
C VAL A 45 12.31 7.80 -16.58
N GLN A 46 12.92 8.75 -15.88
CA GLN A 46 14.36 8.98 -15.96
C GLN A 46 15.07 8.23 -14.82
N ILE A 47 16.04 7.40 -15.19
CA ILE A 47 16.86 6.62 -14.25
C ILE A 47 18.32 6.94 -14.58
N GLY A 48 18.98 7.71 -13.72
CA GLY A 48 20.31 8.23 -14.03
C GLY A 48 20.30 9.09 -15.30
N SER A 49 21.08 8.69 -16.30
CA SER A 49 21.13 9.34 -17.62
C SER A 49 20.16 8.75 -18.65
N THR A 50 19.49 7.65 -18.33
CA THR A 50 18.60 6.96 -19.27
C THR A 50 17.14 7.34 -19.03
N THR A 51 16.43 7.64 -20.14
CA THR A 51 15.00 7.93 -20.12
C THR A 51 14.23 6.80 -20.77
N VAL A 52 13.24 6.25 -20.07
CA VAL A 52 12.34 5.19 -20.57
C VAL A 52 10.95 5.81 -20.75
N THR A 53 10.41 5.74 -21.96
CA THR A 53 9.09 6.27 -22.26
C THR A 53 8.02 5.25 -21.91
N SER A 54 6.99 5.67 -21.18
CA SER A 54 5.82 4.87 -20.86
C SER A 54 4.85 4.84 -22.07
N LEU A 55 3.70 4.18 -21.91
CA LEU A 55 2.70 4.06 -22.95
C LEU A 55 1.30 4.28 -22.40
N ASN A 56 0.40 4.76 -23.27
CA ASN A 56 -1.03 4.72 -23.02
C ASN A 56 -1.54 3.32 -23.37
N ALA A 57 -2.21 2.66 -22.43
CA ALA A 57 -2.76 1.34 -22.62
C ALA A 57 -4.16 1.42 -23.24
N THR A 58 -4.47 0.48 -24.10
CA THR A 58 -5.81 0.27 -24.66
C THR A 58 -6.40 -1.03 -24.12
N LEU A 59 -7.73 -1.08 -24.00
CA LEU A 59 -8.43 -2.27 -23.56
C LEU A 59 -8.84 -3.13 -24.78
N ASN A 60 -9.04 -4.42 -24.53
CA ASN A 60 -9.63 -5.31 -25.51
C ASN A 60 -11.11 -4.97 -25.77
N ASP A 61 -11.72 -5.58 -26.79
CA ASP A 61 -13.12 -5.33 -27.19
C ASP A 61 -14.12 -5.59 -26.06
N LYS A 62 -13.84 -6.54 -25.18
CA LYS A 62 -14.67 -6.88 -24.02
C LYS A 62 -14.44 -5.97 -22.80
N ARG A 63 -13.47 -5.06 -22.86
CA ARG A 63 -13.08 -4.15 -21.77
C ARG A 63 -12.81 -4.85 -20.43
N ASN A 64 -12.35 -6.08 -20.46
CA ASN A 64 -12.04 -6.87 -19.28
C ASN A 64 -10.53 -7.12 -19.06
N ALA A 65 -9.71 -6.76 -20.03
CA ALA A 65 -8.26 -6.86 -20.00
C ALA A 65 -7.62 -5.79 -20.91
N PHE A 66 -6.32 -5.57 -20.77
CA PHE A 66 -5.56 -4.80 -21.75
C PHE A 66 -5.52 -5.55 -23.11
N SER A 67 -5.44 -4.79 -24.20
CA SER A 67 -5.20 -5.37 -25.52
C SER A 67 -3.86 -6.13 -25.52
N ALA A 68 -3.71 -7.13 -26.40
CA ALA A 68 -2.48 -7.93 -26.49
C ALA A 68 -1.24 -7.06 -26.76
N GLU A 69 -1.40 -6.03 -27.57
CA GLU A 69 -0.34 -5.06 -27.88
C GLU A 69 0.03 -4.22 -26.62
N SER A 70 -0.97 -3.70 -25.92
CA SER A 70 -0.74 -2.94 -24.70
C SER A 70 -0.13 -3.78 -23.58
N ALA A 71 -0.58 -5.02 -23.42
CA ALA A 71 -0.02 -5.94 -22.44
C ALA A 71 1.48 -6.23 -22.70
N LYS A 72 1.83 -6.43 -23.97
CA LYS A 72 3.23 -6.57 -24.38
C LYS A 72 4.03 -5.29 -24.13
N GLY A 73 3.49 -4.14 -24.54
CA GLY A 73 4.15 -2.85 -24.32
C GLY A 73 4.39 -2.55 -22.84
N ILE A 74 3.42 -2.87 -21.96
CA ILE A 74 3.58 -2.72 -20.51
C ILE A 74 4.69 -3.66 -19.99
N ALA A 75 4.75 -4.89 -20.47
CA ALA A 75 5.78 -5.85 -20.07
C ALA A 75 7.18 -5.38 -20.53
N ASP A 76 7.31 -4.90 -21.76
CA ASP A 76 8.55 -4.37 -22.32
C ASP A 76 8.99 -3.10 -21.56
N PHE A 77 8.08 -2.18 -21.26
CA PHE A 77 8.33 -1.00 -20.44
C PHE A 77 8.81 -1.38 -19.03
N LYS A 78 8.11 -2.32 -18.36
CA LYS A 78 8.51 -2.83 -17.05
C LYS A 78 9.91 -3.41 -17.08
N LYS A 79 10.23 -4.23 -18.10
CA LYS A 79 11.56 -4.82 -18.26
C LYS A 79 12.62 -3.74 -18.45
N ALA A 80 12.38 -2.76 -19.32
CA ALA A 80 13.30 -1.65 -19.56
C ALA A 80 13.58 -0.84 -18.29
N VAL A 81 12.54 -0.51 -17.50
CA VAL A 81 12.68 0.18 -16.22
C VAL A 81 13.51 -0.62 -15.23
N LEU A 82 13.22 -1.94 -15.09
CA LEU A 82 13.92 -2.79 -14.13
C LEU A 82 15.38 -3.04 -14.53
N ASP A 83 15.67 -3.21 -15.80
CA ASP A 83 17.03 -3.41 -16.30
C ASP A 83 17.87 -2.13 -16.12
N ASN A 84 17.29 -0.96 -16.42
CA ASN A 84 17.95 0.33 -16.15
C ASN A 84 18.13 0.58 -14.64
N ALA A 85 17.17 0.22 -13.81
CA ALA A 85 17.29 0.33 -12.37
C ALA A 85 18.46 -0.53 -11.84
N LYS A 86 18.58 -1.76 -12.31
CA LYS A 86 19.72 -2.65 -11.95
C LYS A 86 21.07 -2.08 -12.38
N THR A 87 21.15 -1.57 -13.60
CA THR A 87 22.39 -0.97 -14.13
C THR A 87 22.82 0.24 -13.29
N ASN A 88 21.87 0.98 -12.72
CA ASN A 88 22.13 2.10 -11.83
C ASN A 88 22.26 1.69 -10.34
N GLY A 89 22.40 0.42 -10.03
CA GLY A 89 22.64 -0.09 -8.68
C GLY A 89 21.39 -0.25 -7.81
N LEU A 90 20.20 -0.02 -8.35
CA LEU A 90 18.94 -0.29 -7.67
C LEU A 90 18.57 -1.77 -7.79
N THR A 91 18.80 -2.53 -6.73
CA THR A 91 18.40 -3.94 -6.68
C THR A 91 16.97 -4.05 -6.15
N THR A 92 16.04 -4.52 -6.99
CA THR A 92 14.64 -4.77 -6.60
C THR A 92 14.45 -6.09 -5.83
N LYS A 93 15.47 -6.94 -5.82
CA LYS A 93 15.51 -8.18 -5.04
C LYS A 93 16.77 -8.20 -4.20
N ALA A 94 16.61 -8.48 -2.91
CA ALA A 94 17.75 -8.69 -2.02
C ALA A 94 18.51 -9.97 -2.44
N ASP A 95 19.83 -9.94 -2.34
CA ASP A 95 20.66 -11.14 -2.53
C ASP A 95 20.49 -12.05 -1.32
N GLU A 96 19.99 -13.26 -1.54
CA GLU A 96 19.78 -14.26 -0.48
C GLU A 96 21.05 -14.60 0.30
N LYS A 97 22.21 -14.47 -0.33
CA LYS A 97 23.50 -14.75 0.31
C LYS A 97 23.95 -13.64 1.27
N SER A 98 23.54 -12.40 0.98
CA SER A 98 23.87 -11.24 1.82
C SER A 98 22.84 -10.98 2.93
N MET A 99 21.70 -11.70 2.92
CA MET A 99 20.65 -11.52 3.92
C MET A 99 21.01 -12.15 5.26
N ASN A 100 20.97 -11.35 6.31
CA ASN A 100 21.11 -11.87 7.68
C ASN A 100 19.76 -12.46 8.15
N LYS A 101 19.59 -13.77 7.91
CA LYS A 101 18.35 -14.50 8.26
C LYS A 101 18.03 -14.46 9.75
N VAL A 102 19.06 -14.45 10.60
CA VAL A 102 18.88 -14.39 12.06
C VAL A 102 18.31 -13.03 12.46
N MET A 103 18.86 -11.93 11.93
CA MET A 103 18.35 -10.58 12.21
C MET A 103 16.91 -10.42 11.73
N ILE A 104 16.57 -10.95 10.55
CA ILE A 104 15.18 -10.94 10.05
C ILE A 104 14.27 -11.69 11.02
N GLY A 105 14.68 -12.86 11.49
CA GLY A 105 13.93 -13.64 12.47
C GLY A 105 13.70 -12.86 13.77
N VAL A 106 14.72 -12.21 14.30
CA VAL A 106 14.62 -11.39 15.53
C VAL A 106 13.65 -10.22 15.33
N ILE A 107 13.75 -9.51 14.21
CA ILE A 107 12.83 -8.40 13.90
C ILE A 107 11.39 -8.90 13.79
N LEU A 108 11.15 -10.02 13.12
CA LEU A 108 9.80 -10.60 12.98
C LEU A 108 9.24 -11.01 14.35
N VAL A 109 10.02 -11.67 15.21
CA VAL A 109 9.60 -12.02 16.57
C VAL A 109 9.27 -10.77 17.38
N TYR A 110 10.11 -9.73 17.29
CA TYR A 110 9.86 -8.46 17.96
C TYR A 110 8.53 -7.81 17.50
N LEU A 111 8.29 -7.78 16.19
CA LEU A 111 7.03 -7.25 15.64
C LEU A 111 5.81 -8.06 16.10
N VAL A 112 5.92 -9.40 16.15
CA VAL A 112 4.84 -10.26 16.66
C VAL A 112 4.57 -9.98 18.13
N ILE A 113 5.59 -9.78 18.95
CA ILE A 113 5.41 -9.40 20.37
C ILE A 113 4.65 -8.08 20.48
N LEU A 114 5.00 -7.05 19.70
CA LEU A 114 4.29 -5.79 19.71
C LEU A 114 2.81 -5.95 19.32
N VAL A 115 2.53 -6.75 18.30
CA VAL A 115 1.16 -7.04 17.87
C VAL A 115 0.39 -7.76 18.97
N THR A 116 0.96 -8.75 19.62
CA THR A 116 0.28 -9.51 20.69
C THR A 116 0.03 -8.64 21.93
N MET A 117 0.92 -7.72 22.24
CA MET A 117 0.71 -6.75 23.34
C MET A 117 -0.50 -5.83 23.09
N VAL A 118 -0.79 -5.50 21.85
CA VAL A 118 -1.97 -4.69 21.48
C VAL A 118 -3.23 -5.57 21.40
N TYR A 119 -3.16 -6.71 20.73
CA TYR A 119 -4.33 -7.57 20.53
C TYR A 119 -4.82 -8.29 21.79
N GLY A 120 -3.92 -8.62 22.71
CA GLY A 120 -4.29 -9.32 23.95
C GLY A 120 -5.35 -8.55 24.76
N PRO A 121 -5.15 -7.29 25.11
CA PRO A 121 -6.11 -6.51 25.90
C PRO A 121 -7.39 -6.15 25.15
N ILE A 122 -7.36 -6.03 23.80
CA ILE A 122 -8.53 -5.58 23.02
C ILE A 122 -9.75 -6.47 23.24
N ALA A 123 -9.57 -7.78 23.26
CA ALA A 123 -10.69 -8.71 23.47
C ALA A 123 -11.31 -8.55 24.87
N ALA A 124 -10.49 -8.38 25.90
CA ALA A 124 -10.95 -8.16 27.26
C ALA A 124 -11.70 -6.84 27.39
N ILE A 125 -11.13 -5.74 26.89
CA ILE A 125 -11.75 -4.42 26.90
C ILE A 125 -13.12 -4.45 26.19
N LEU A 126 -13.21 -5.05 25.01
CA LEU A 126 -14.47 -5.16 24.29
C LEU A 126 -15.53 -5.95 25.05
N VAL A 127 -15.11 -7.02 25.77
CA VAL A 127 -16.02 -7.81 26.60
C VAL A 127 -16.54 -7.02 27.77
N GLU A 128 -15.70 -6.21 28.42
CA GLU A 128 -16.06 -5.42 29.59
C GLU A 128 -16.94 -4.21 29.25
N MET A 129 -16.79 -3.64 28.06
CA MET A 129 -17.55 -2.46 27.64
C MET A 129 -19.05 -2.71 27.49
N PHE A 130 -19.49 -3.98 27.31
CA PHE A 130 -20.89 -4.29 27.02
C PHE A 130 -21.52 -5.20 28.07
N PRO A 131 -22.78 -4.93 28.48
CA PRO A 131 -23.53 -5.81 29.40
C PRO A 131 -23.64 -7.22 28.86
N THR A 132 -23.61 -8.21 29.73
CA THR A 132 -23.63 -9.66 29.37
C THR A 132 -24.75 -10.04 28.42
N ARG A 133 -25.94 -9.43 28.57
CA ARG A 133 -27.15 -9.73 27.78
C ARG A 133 -26.99 -9.44 26.28
N ILE A 134 -26.24 -8.41 25.91
CA ILE A 134 -26.11 -7.94 24.53
C ILE A 134 -24.67 -8.00 24.03
N ARG A 135 -23.74 -8.47 24.85
CA ARG A 135 -22.29 -8.44 24.64
C ARG A 135 -21.88 -8.99 23.28
N TYR A 136 -22.37 -10.16 22.89
CA TYR A 136 -21.97 -10.80 21.63
C TYR A 136 -22.30 -9.95 20.40
N THR A 137 -23.53 -9.46 20.33
CA THR A 137 -23.98 -8.63 19.18
C THR A 137 -23.31 -7.26 19.18
N SER A 138 -23.19 -6.64 20.35
CA SER A 138 -22.64 -5.29 20.46
C SER A 138 -21.13 -5.21 20.23
N MET A 139 -20.38 -6.26 20.57
CA MET A 139 -18.95 -6.36 20.26
C MET A 139 -18.69 -6.55 18.76
N SER A 140 -19.58 -7.25 18.07
CA SER A 140 -19.39 -7.59 16.66
C SER A 140 -19.33 -6.33 15.79
N LEU A 141 -20.15 -5.34 16.06
CA LEU A 141 -20.22 -4.12 15.24
C LEU A 141 -18.91 -3.30 15.24
N PRO A 142 -18.38 -2.83 16.38
CA PRO A 142 -17.13 -2.07 16.39
C PRO A 142 -15.93 -2.89 15.91
N TYR A 143 -15.92 -4.21 16.18
CA TYR A 143 -14.86 -5.09 15.70
C TYR A 143 -14.85 -5.19 14.17
N HIS A 144 -16.00 -5.37 13.53
CA HIS A 144 -16.08 -5.44 12.07
C HIS A 144 -15.85 -4.09 11.39
N ILE A 145 -16.31 -3.00 11.99
CA ILE A 145 -16.02 -1.65 11.47
C ILE A 145 -14.52 -1.37 11.57
N GLY A 146 -13.90 -1.62 12.71
CA GLY A 146 -12.46 -1.39 12.90
C GLY A 146 -11.60 -2.23 11.95
N ASN A 147 -11.80 -3.53 11.93
CA ASN A 147 -11.02 -4.42 11.07
C ASN A 147 -11.39 -4.30 9.59
N GLY A 148 -12.68 -4.16 9.27
CA GLY A 148 -13.13 -4.09 7.87
C GLY A 148 -12.76 -2.77 7.20
N TRP A 149 -13.03 -1.65 7.83
CA TRP A 149 -12.79 -0.34 7.23
C TRP A 149 -11.33 0.11 7.41
N PHE A 150 -10.88 0.25 8.64
CA PHE A 150 -9.53 0.74 8.89
C PHE A 150 -8.46 -0.28 8.53
N GLY A 151 -8.65 -1.54 8.87
CA GLY A 151 -7.71 -2.62 8.53
C GLY A 151 -7.82 -3.06 7.07
N GLY A 152 -9.03 -3.27 6.56
CA GLY A 152 -9.27 -3.75 5.19
C GLY A 152 -8.87 -2.75 4.10
N LEU A 153 -9.04 -1.45 4.33
CA LEU A 153 -8.61 -0.41 3.40
C LEU A 153 -7.12 -0.04 3.54
N LEU A 154 -6.43 -0.52 4.57
CA LEU A 154 -5.03 -0.16 4.84
C LEU A 154 -4.10 -0.44 3.65
N PRO A 155 -4.09 -1.64 3.02
CA PRO A 155 -3.21 -1.90 1.90
C PRO A 155 -3.45 -0.96 0.72
N THR A 156 -4.71 -0.71 0.39
CA THR A 156 -5.10 0.16 -0.74
C THR A 156 -4.72 1.61 -0.47
N THR A 157 -4.99 2.10 0.75
CA THR A 157 -4.68 3.48 1.14
C THR A 157 -3.17 3.70 1.21
N ALA A 158 -2.43 2.76 1.82
CA ALA A 158 -0.98 2.84 1.90
C ALA A 158 -0.34 2.82 0.50
N PHE A 159 -0.81 1.93 -0.40
CA PHE A 159 -0.34 1.91 -1.78
C PHE A 159 -0.63 3.22 -2.52
N ALA A 160 -1.82 3.80 -2.33
CA ALA A 160 -2.17 5.08 -2.94
C ALA A 160 -1.27 6.22 -2.47
N MET A 161 -0.96 6.25 -1.17
CA MET A 161 -0.05 7.25 -0.59
C MET A 161 1.36 7.11 -1.14
N VAL A 162 1.87 5.88 -1.27
CA VAL A 162 3.15 5.58 -1.92
C VAL A 162 3.14 6.00 -3.39
N ALA A 163 2.09 5.64 -4.14
CA ALA A 163 1.97 5.99 -5.55
C ALA A 163 1.80 7.50 -5.79
N ALA A 164 1.23 8.22 -4.84
CA ALA A 164 1.08 9.68 -4.93
C ALA A 164 2.40 10.41 -4.68
N THR A 165 3.17 9.98 -3.69
CA THR A 165 4.39 10.67 -3.23
C THR A 165 5.66 10.11 -3.89
N GLY A 166 5.68 8.83 -4.26
CA GLY A 166 6.88 8.12 -4.73
C GLY A 166 7.80 7.65 -3.60
N ASP A 167 7.45 7.93 -2.35
CA ASP A 167 8.18 7.46 -1.17
C ASP A 167 7.53 6.19 -0.61
N ILE A 168 8.28 5.08 -0.60
CA ILE A 168 7.81 3.77 -0.15
C ILE A 168 7.42 3.74 1.33
N TYR A 169 7.98 4.63 2.14
CA TYR A 169 7.67 4.72 3.57
C TYR A 169 6.46 5.61 3.88
N TYR A 170 6.01 6.41 2.92
CA TYR A 170 4.92 7.37 3.18
C TYR A 170 3.59 6.67 3.52
N GLY A 171 3.38 5.47 3.01
CA GLY A 171 2.21 4.65 3.34
C GLY A 171 2.11 4.25 4.81
N LEU A 172 3.21 4.26 5.56
CA LEU A 172 3.24 3.95 6.99
C LEU A 172 2.58 5.05 7.86
N TRP A 173 2.41 6.25 7.33
CA TRP A 173 1.72 7.32 8.06
C TRP A 173 0.26 7.01 8.32
N TYR A 174 -0.40 6.25 7.45
CA TYR A 174 -1.80 5.87 7.67
C TYR A 174 -2.01 5.10 8.99
N PRO A 175 -1.36 3.96 9.25
CA PRO A 175 -1.51 3.26 10.52
C PRO A 175 -1.01 4.08 11.72
N VAL A 176 0.01 4.92 11.55
CA VAL A 176 0.52 5.78 12.63
C VAL A 176 -0.54 6.81 13.05
N ILE A 177 -1.18 7.48 12.10
CA ILE A 177 -2.23 8.47 12.38
C ILE A 177 -3.45 7.80 13.03
N VAL A 178 -3.87 6.63 12.51
CA VAL A 178 -4.99 5.87 13.08
C VAL A 178 -4.67 5.44 14.52
N ALA A 179 -3.47 4.93 14.77
CA ALA A 179 -3.04 4.51 16.11
C ALA A 179 -2.97 5.69 17.09
N ALA A 180 -2.41 6.83 16.66
CA ALA A 180 -2.35 8.05 17.48
C ALA A 180 -3.77 8.58 17.82
N GLY A 181 -4.66 8.61 16.82
CA GLY A 181 -6.06 8.98 17.04
C GLY A 181 -6.77 8.04 18.01
N THR A 182 -6.57 6.73 17.85
CA THR A 182 -7.13 5.72 18.76
C THR A 182 -6.62 5.88 20.18
N PHE A 183 -5.32 6.16 20.34
CA PHE A 183 -4.73 6.41 21.65
C PHE A 183 -5.35 7.63 22.33
N VAL A 184 -5.49 8.77 21.63
CA VAL A 184 -6.09 9.99 22.16
C VAL A 184 -7.56 9.75 22.54
N ILE A 185 -8.34 9.13 21.66
CA ILE A 185 -9.76 8.82 21.92
C ILE A 185 -9.89 7.87 23.11
N GLY A 186 -9.05 6.83 23.17
CA GLY A 186 -9.05 5.87 24.26
C GLY A 186 -8.77 6.53 25.61
N MET A 187 -7.78 7.41 25.66
CA MET A 187 -7.43 8.13 26.90
C MET A 187 -8.49 9.13 27.36
N LEU A 188 -9.20 9.76 26.43
CA LEU A 188 -10.14 10.84 26.78
C LEU A 188 -11.59 10.37 26.96
N LEU A 189 -12.01 9.36 26.22
CA LEU A 189 -13.43 8.99 26.13
C LEU A 189 -13.76 7.63 26.73
N VAL A 190 -12.80 6.72 26.83
CA VAL A 190 -13.04 5.40 27.44
C VAL A 190 -12.93 5.52 28.96
N LYS A 191 -14.07 5.39 29.65
CA LYS A 191 -14.12 5.35 31.10
C LYS A 191 -13.75 3.95 31.60
N GLU A 192 -12.97 3.89 32.67
CA GLU A 192 -12.77 2.63 33.40
C GLU A 192 -14.10 2.11 33.93
N THR A 193 -14.52 0.97 33.48
CA THR A 193 -15.68 0.25 34.01
C THR A 193 -15.16 -0.71 35.11
N LYS A 194 -14.96 -0.17 36.32
CA LYS A 194 -14.77 -0.98 37.51
C LYS A 194 -16.16 -1.26 38.11
N ASP A 195 -16.61 -2.49 38.01
CA ASP A 195 -17.57 -3.11 38.92
C ASP A 195 -16.84 -4.10 39.82
#